data_006da7ba522495ae834d4f43e7f1577e
#
_entry.id   006da7ba522495ae834d4f43e7f1577e
#
_cell.length_a   1.000
_cell.length_b   1.000
_cell.length_c   1.000
_cell.angle_alpha   90.00
_cell.angle_beta   90.00
_cell.angle_gamma   90.00
#
_symmetry.space_group_name_H-M   'P 1'
#
loop_
_entity.id
_entity.type
_entity.pdbx_description
1 polymer ?
#
loop_
_entity_poly.entity_id
_entity_poly.type
_entity_poly.pdbx_seq_one_letter_code
_entity_poly.pdbx_strand_id
1 'polypeptide(L)'
;MKMKNTDIKNNWTTKELKDIYDLPFNDLLWKAQSVHRKYHNPNEIQISTLMSIKTGGCPEDCKYCSQSIRYDTDINLEKTLPLSDIIKQAKNARDNGASRFCMGAAWRNLTQSNLAKVKEMVKEVKALGLETCVTLGMLTDTQADELKNVGLDYYNHNLDTSEEY
;
A
#
# COMPACT_ATOMS: atom_id res chain seq x y z
N MET A 1 4.72 16.49 16.72
CA MET A 1 6.05 16.25 17.36
C MET A 1 6.61 14.97 16.75
N LYS A 2 7.73 14.99 16.01
CA LYS A 2 8.30 13.77 15.43
C LYS A 2 8.76 12.83 16.56
N MET A 3 8.39 11.57 16.51
CA MET A 3 8.88 10.54 17.43
C MET A 3 10.40 10.56 17.46
N LYS A 4 10.97 10.63 18.68
CA LYS A 4 12.41 10.39 18.83
C LYS A 4 12.64 8.88 18.71
N ASN A 5 13.70 8.47 18.04
CA ASN A 5 14.03 7.04 17.81
C ASN A 5 14.14 6.22 19.12
N THR A 6 14.37 6.89 20.26
CA THR A 6 14.42 6.33 21.62
C THR A 6 13.05 5.93 22.19
N ASP A 7 11.95 6.38 21.57
CA ASP A 7 10.59 6.11 22.05
C ASP A 7 10.00 4.83 21.42
N ILE A 8 10.68 4.25 20.43
CA ILE A 8 10.24 3.05 19.71
C ILE A 8 10.92 1.83 20.33
N LYS A 9 10.12 0.92 20.88
CA LYS A 9 10.60 -0.38 21.34
C LYS A 9 10.56 -1.38 20.19
N ASN A 10 11.71 -1.97 19.85
CA ASN A 10 11.86 -2.94 18.75
C ASN A 10 12.16 -4.38 19.23
N ASN A 11 12.31 -4.59 20.54
CA ASN A 11 12.72 -5.85 21.15
C ASN A 11 11.63 -6.44 22.05
N TRP A 12 10.42 -6.54 21.51
CA TRP A 12 9.28 -7.13 22.20
C TRP A 12 9.48 -8.62 22.41
N THR A 13 9.26 -9.09 23.63
CA THR A 13 9.17 -10.53 23.92
C THR A 13 7.75 -11.02 23.68
N THR A 14 7.60 -12.31 23.37
CA THR A 14 6.28 -12.97 23.23
C THR A 14 5.41 -12.76 24.46
N LYS A 15 6.05 -12.81 25.67
CA LYS A 15 5.33 -12.59 26.93
C LYS A 15 4.74 -11.19 27.00
N GLU A 16 5.51 -10.15 26.68
CA GLU A 16 5.04 -8.76 26.72
C GLU A 16 3.90 -8.51 25.71
N LEU A 17 4.01 -9.11 24.51
CA LEU A 17 2.93 -9.02 23.51
C LEU A 17 1.66 -9.72 24.01
N LYS A 18 1.82 -10.90 24.63
CA LYS A 18 0.70 -11.61 25.21
C LYS A 18 0.08 -10.85 26.38
N ASP A 19 0.87 -10.26 27.27
CA ASP A 19 0.38 -9.44 28.38
C ASP A 19 -0.46 -8.22 27.88
N ILE A 20 -0.09 -7.64 26.73
CA ILE A 20 -0.88 -6.57 26.09
C ILE A 20 -2.15 -7.14 25.46
N TYR A 21 -2.06 -8.26 24.76
CA TYR A 21 -3.19 -8.90 24.07
C TYR A 21 -4.27 -9.36 25.06
N ASP A 22 -3.87 -9.87 26.22
CA ASP A 22 -4.76 -10.37 27.28
C ASP A 22 -5.40 -9.25 28.14
N LEU A 23 -5.07 -7.97 27.89
CA LEU A 23 -5.70 -6.86 28.59
C LEU A 23 -7.23 -6.84 28.37
N PRO A 24 -8.01 -6.44 29.36
CA PRO A 24 -9.41 -6.10 29.14
C PRO A 24 -9.55 -5.07 28.01
N PHE A 25 -10.56 -5.24 27.15
CA PHE A 25 -10.70 -4.44 25.93
C PHE A 25 -10.65 -2.93 26.20
N ASN A 26 -11.32 -2.44 27.22
CA ASN A 26 -11.33 -1.02 27.55
C ASN A 26 -9.96 -0.50 27.99
N ASP A 27 -9.18 -1.31 28.70
CA ASP A 27 -7.81 -0.95 29.12
C ASP A 27 -6.86 -0.93 27.92
N LEU A 28 -7.01 -1.90 27.02
CA LEU A 28 -6.26 -1.94 25.76
C LEU A 28 -6.57 -0.71 24.90
N LEU A 29 -7.84 -0.36 24.75
CA LEU A 29 -8.29 0.80 23.97
C LEU A 29 -7.76 2.10 24.57
N TRP A 30 -7.86 2.28 25.89
CA TRP A 30 -7.33 3.45 26.60
C TRP A 30 -5.81 3.57 26.40
N LYS A 31 -5.07 2.47 26.53
CA LYS A 31 -3.63 2.42 26.33
C LYS A 31 -3.24 2.78 24.91
N ALA A 32 -3.94 2.22 23.91
CA ALA A 32 -3.74 2.55 22.50
C ALA A 32 -4.00 4.04 22.22
N GLN A 33 -5.10 4.60 22.72
CA GLN A 33 -5.42 6.02 22.58
C GLN A 33 -4.41 6.93 23.27
N SER A 34 -3.89 6.53 24.41
CA SER A 34 -2.86 7.30 25.14
C SER A 34 -1.56 7.41 24.34
N VAL A 35 -1.13 6.29 23.71
CA VAL A 35 0.03 6.28 22.83
C VAL A 35 -0.25 7.09 21.57
N HIS A 36 -1.41 6.92 20.94
CA HIS A 36 -1.80 7.65 19.74
C HIS A 36 -1.74 9.17 19.97
N ARG A 37 -2.38 9.66 21.03
CA ARG A 37 -2.41 11.10 21.37
C ARG A 37 -1.05 11.68 21.72
N LYS A 38 -0.12 10.86 22.19
CA LYS A 38 1.25 11.29 22.50
C LYS A 38 2.05 11.59 21.22
N TYR A 39 1.81 10.86 20.14
CA TYR A 39 2.67 10.88 18.95
C TYR A 39 1.97 11.40 17.69
N HIS A 40 0.65 11.41 17.64
CA HIS A 40 -0.15 11.78 16.49
C HIS A 40 -1.23 12.81 16.86
N ASN A 41 -1.71 13.54 15.88
CA ASN A 41 -2.92 14.35 16.04
C ASN A 41 -4.14 13.40 16.17
N PRO A 42 -4.84 13.40 17.31
CA PRO A 42 -5.91 12.42 17.56
C PRO A 42 -7.15 12.61 16.69
N ASN A 43 -7.29 13.76 16.03
CA ASN A 43 -8.45 14.12 15.22
C ASN A 43 -8.11 14.13 13.71
N GLU A 44 -6.93 13.65 13.33
CA GLU A 44 -6.51 13.55 11.95
C GLU A 44 -6.61 12.09 11.47
N ILE A 45 -7.34 11.88 10.38
CA ILE A 45 -7.53 10.57 9.75
C ILE A 45 -7.04 10.66 8.31
N GLN A 46 -6.12 9.79 7.93
CA GLN A 46 -5.70 9.67 6.55
C GLN A 46 -6.74 8.84 5.77
N ILE A 47 -7.28 9.44 4.71
CA ILE A 47 -8.15 8.74 3.77
C ILE A 47 -7.31 8.30 2.57
N SER A 48 -7.29 7.00 2.32
CA SER A 48 -6.60 6.40 1.18
C SER A 48 -7.60 5.76 0.24
N THR A 49 -7.49 6.05 -1.05
CA THR A 49 -8.30 5.39 -2.10
C THR A 49 -7.41 4.43 -2.88
N LEU A 50 -7.88 3.20 -3.07
CA LEU A 50 -7.20 2.18 -3.86
C LEU A 50 -7.88 2.02 -5.22
N MET A 51 -7.07 1.96 -6.27
CA MET A 51 -7.49 1.66 -7.64
C MET A 51 -6.67 0.49 -8.22
N SER A 52 -7.35 -0.49 -8.82
CA SER A 52 -6.68 -1.47 -9.68
C SER A 52 -6.36 -0.83 -11.02
N ILE A 53 -5.07 -0.70 -11.35
CA ILE A 53 -4.63 -0.18 -12.65
C ILE A 53 -4.45 -1.29 -13.69
N LYS A 54 -4.44 -2.55 -13.24
CA LYS A 54 -4.42 -3.75 -14.08
C LYS A 54 -4.98 -4.93 -13.27
N THR A 55 -6.10 -5.48 -13.70
CA THR A 55 -6.85 -6.54 -13.01
C THR A 55 -6.65 -7.88 -13.68
N GLY A 56 -6.59 -8.94 -12.90
CA GLY A 56 -6.56 -10.34 -13.34
C GLY A 56 -5.25 -10.78 -14.02
N GLY A 57 -5.11 -12.07 -14.25
CA GLY A 57 -3.97 -12.66 -14.96
C GLY A 57 -2.63 -12.54 -14.26
N CYS A 58 -2.61 -12.49 -12.92
CA CYS A 58 -1.38 -12.58 -12.15
C CYS A 58 -0.81 -14.00 -12.19
N PRO A 59 0.46 -14.21 -12.52
CA PRO A 59 1.05 -15.54 -12.60
C PRO A 59 1.40 -16.17 -11.23
N GLU A 60 1.24 -15.41 -10.13
CA GLU A 60 1.48 -15.88 -8.77
C GLU A 60 0.45 -16.89 -8.31
N ASP A 61 0.83 -17.71 -7.31
CA ASP A 61 0.01 -18.78 -6.72
C ASP A 61 -0.50 -18.44 -5.32
N CYS A 62 -0.92 -17.21 -5.10
CA CYS A 62 -1.53 -16.80 -3.83
C CYS A 62 -2.94 -17.39 -3.74
N LYS A 63 -3.12 -18.44 -2.94
CA LYS A 63 -4.33 -19.28 -2.90
C LYS A 63 -5.64 -18.55 -2.56
N TYR A 64 -5.56 -17.42 -1.89
CA TYR A 64 -6.72 -16.59 -1.55
C TYR A 64 -6.99 -15.47 -2.58
N CYS A 65 -6.07 -15.27 -3.56
CA CYS A 65 -6.15 -14.14 -4.48
C CYS A 65 -6.93 -14.49 -5.74
N SER A 66 -8.05 -13.83 -5.93
CA SER A 66 -8.91 -14.01 -7.11
C SER A 66 -8.27 -13.54 -8.42
N GLN A 67 -7.16 -12.80 -8.40
CA GLN A 67 -6.48 -12.30 -9.59
C GLN A 67 -5.47 -13.28 -10.19
N SER A 68 -5.18 -14.41 -9.50
CA SER A 68 -4.26 -15.43 -9.99
C SER A 68 -4.87 -16.19 -11.18
N ILE A 69 -4.05 -16.42 -12.23
CA ILE A 69 -4.45 -17.25 -13.38
C ILE A 69 -4.54 -18.76 -13.05
N ARG A 70 -4.12 -19.16 -11.84
CA ARG A 70 -4.09 -20.54 -11.41
C ARG A 70 -5.43 -21.03 -10.86
N TYR A 71 -6.35 -20.11 -10.62
CA TYR A 71 -7.66 -20.40 -10.06
C TYR A 71 -8.76 -19.90 -10.99
N ASP A 72 -9.80 -20.73 -11.13
CA ASP A 72 -11.00 -20.35 -11.86
C ASP A 72 -11.82 -19.39 -11.00
N THR A 73 -11.81 -18.13 -11.40
CA THR A 73 -12.51 -17.03 -10.73
C THR A 73 -13.23 -16.18 -11.77
N ASP A 74 -14.26 -15.46 -11.35
CA ASP A 74 -15.05 -14.59 -12.23
C ASP A 74 -14.29 -13.28 -12.62
N ILE A 75 -12.99 -13.20 -12.38
CA ILE A 75 -12.18 -12.02 -12.70
C ILE A 75 -11.67 -12.06 -14.13
N ASN A 76 -12.11 -11.12 -14.93
CA ASN A 76 -11.63 -10.96 -16.29
C ASN A 76 -10.21 -10.39 -16.34
N LEU A 77 -9.43 -10.86 -17.32
CA LEU A 77 -8.12 -10.31 -17.64
C LEU A 77 -8.27 -8.95 -18.32
N GLU A 78 -7.80 -7.91 -17.66
CA GLU A 78 -7.82 -6.54 -18.18
C GLU A 78 -6.42 -6.08 -18.59
N LYS A 79 -6.36 -5.16 -19.56
CA LYS A 79 -5.13 -4.44 -19.87
C LYS A 79 -4.88 -3.34 -18.83
N THR A 80 -3.64 -2.88 -18.77
CA THR A 80 -3.32 -1.68 -17.98
C THR A 80 -4.18 -0.51 -18.42
N LEU A 81 -4.81 0.16 -17.45
CA LEU A 81 -5.71 1.29 -17.71
C LEU A 81 -4.95 2.47 -18.34
N PRO A 82 -5.64 3.26 -19.18
CA PRO A 82 -5.09 4.50 -19.71
C PRO A 82 -4.76 5.49 -18.60
N LEU A 83 -3.71 6.30 -18.78
CA LEU A 83 -3.32 7.34 -17.82
C LEU A 83 -4.46 8.33 -17.55
N SER A 84 -5.25 8.68 -18.57
CA SER A 84 -6.42 9.57 -18.44
C SER A 84 -7.43 9.10 -17.41
N ASP A 85 -7.70 7.80 -17.35
CA ASP A 85 -8.67 7.21 -16.44
C ASP A 85 -8.14 7.21 -15.01
N ILE A 86 -6.84 6.96 -14.84
CA ILE A 86 -6.16 7.00 -13.55
C ILE A 86 -6.19 8.42 -12.99
N ILE A 87 -5.86 9.44 -13.81
CA ILE A 87 -5.90 10.85 -13.42
C ILE A 87 -7.33 11.26 -13.05
N LYS A 88 -8.33 10.83 -13.81
CA LYS A 88 -9.74 11.09 -13.51
C LYS A 88 -10.14 10.54 -12.15
N GLN A 89 -9.78 9.30 -11.87
CA GLN A 89 -10.08 8.67 -10.57
C GLN A 89 -9.29 9.30 -9.41
N ALA A 90 -8.03 9.66 -9.62
CA ALA A 90 -7.23 10.35 -8.62
C ALA A 90 -7.81 11.74 -8.27
N LYS A 91 -8.28 12.50 -9.26
CA LYS A 91 -8.99 13.76 -9.03
C LYS A 91 -10.26 13.54 -8.22
N ASN A 92 -11.06 12.54 -8.59
CA ASN A 92 -12.28 12.20 -7.87
C ASN A 92 -11.99 11.80 -6.41
N ALA A 93 -10.95 10.99 -6.19
CA ALA A 93 -10.51 10.61 -4.84
C ALA A 93 -10.12 11.84 -4.00
N ARG A 94 -9.30 12.74 -4.55
CA ARG A 94 -8.89 14.00 -3.90
C ARG A 94 -10.11 14.86 -3.55
N ASP A 95 -11.02 15.03 -4.49
CA ASP A 95 -12.21 15.89 -4.33
C ASP A 95 -13.18 15.30 -3.29
N ASN A 96 -13.09 13.99 -3.01
CA ASN A 96 -13.78 13.31 -1.91
C ASN A 96 -12.92 13.21 -0.62
N GLY A 97 -11.84 13.97 -0.52
CA GLY A 97 -11.06 14.12 0.72
C GLY A 97 -9.95 13.10 0.91
N ALA A 98 -9.61 12.28 -0.09
CA ALA A 98 -8.45 11.41 0.00
C ALA A 98 -7.16 12.24 0.03
N SER A 99 -6.24 11.86 0.91
CA SER A 99 -4.87 12.40 0.96
C SER A 99 -3.85 11.48 0.29
N ARG A 100 -4.22 10.21 0.08
CA ARG A 100 -3.38 9.19 -0.58
C ARG A 100 -4.15 8.46 -1.66
N PHE A 101 -3.48 8.21 -2.80
CA PHE A 101 -4.00 7.40 -3.88
C PHE A 101 -3.09 6.19 -4.10
N CYS A 102 -3.67 4.99 -3.91
CA CYS A 102 -2.97 3.72 -4.04
C CYS A 102 -3.30 3.09 -5.39
N MET A 103 -2.28 2.60 -6.11
CA MET A 103 -2.43 1.96 -7.42
C MET A 103 -1.91 0.53 -7.35
N GLY A 104 -2.78 -0.44 -7.54
CA GLY A 104 -2.45 -1.87 -7.54
C GLY A 104 -2.47 -2.47 -8.93
N ALA A 105 -1.54 -3.37 -9.24
CA ALA A 105 -1.53 -4.12 -10.48
C ALA A 105 -1.24 -5.60 -10.25
N ALA A 106 -1.99 -6.47 -10.93
CA ALA A 106 -1.83 -7.91 -10.88
C ALA A 106 -0.63 -8.35 -11.74
N TRP A 107 0.59 -8.04 -11.27
CA TRP A 107 1.87 -8.44 -11.85
C TRP A 107 2.73 -9.18 -10.85
N ARG A 108 3.54 -10.11 -11.37
CA ARG A 108 4.62 -10.72 -10.58
C ARG A 108 5.82 -9.77 -10.48
N ASN A 109 6.21 -9.17 -11.61
CA ASN A 109 7.35 -8.26 -11.72
C ASN A 109 7.00 -7.12 -12.67
N LEU A 110 7.66 -5.98 -12.50
CA LEU A 110 7.60 -4.89 -13.45
C LEU A 110 8.47 -5.18 -14.67
N THR A 111 7.88 -5.09 -15.87
CA THR A 111 8.63 -4.95 -17.12
C THR A 111 9.07 -3.50 -17.28
N GLN A 112 10.10 -3.24 -18.10
CA GLN A 112 10.57 -1.88 -18.39
C GLN A 112 9.47 -1.00 -19.00
N SER A 113 8.62 -1.57 -19.85
CA SER A 113 7.48 -0.86 -20.44
C SER A 113 6.43 -0.46 -19.39
N ASN A 114 6.13 -1.36 -18.44
CA ASN A 114 5.19 -1.07 -17.36
C ASN A 114 5.77 -0.07 -16.36
N LEU A 115 7.07 -0.15 -16.07
CA LEU A 115 7.75 0.82 -15.20
C LEU A 115 7.64 2.24 -15.77
N ALA A 116 7.87 2.41 -17.08
CA ALA A 116 7.74 3.72 -17.72
C ALA A 116 6.33 4.31 -17.55
N LYS A 117 5.29 3.50 -17.74
CA LYS A 117 3.89 3.92 -17.53
C LYS A 117 3.60 4.28 -16.07
N VAL A 118 4.05 3.44 -15.12
CA VAL A 118 3.83 3.70 -13.70
C VAL A 118 4.55 4.97 -13.24
N LYS A 119 5.75 5.23 -13.73
CA LYS A 119 6.47 6.49 -13.45
C LYS A 119 5.68 7.72 -13.88
N GLU A 120 5.03 7.66 -15.02
CA GLU A 120 4.15 8.73 -15.50
C GLU A 120 2.90 8.85 -14.63
N MET A 121 2.25 7.74 -14.27
CA MET A 121 1.11 7.73 -13.34
C MET A 121 1.47 8.35 -11.99
N VAL A 122 2.61 7.97 -11.40
CA VAL A 122 3.08 8.52 -10.12
C VAL A 122 3.27 10.04 -10.22
N LYS A 123 3.95 10.53 -11.27
CA LYS A 123 4.17 11.98 -11.48
C LYS A 123 2.86 12.75 -11.54
N GLU A 124 1.92 12.28 -12.34
CA GLU A 124 0.64 12.96 -12.54
C GLU A 124 -0.22 12.94 -11.28
N VAL A 125 -0.26 11.83 -10.54
CA VAL A 125 -0.98 11.75 -9.26
C VAL A 125 -0.33 12.66 -8.21
N LYS A 126 1.00 12.71 -8.14
CA LYS A 126 1.73 13.65 -7.27
C LYS A 126 1.42 15.10 -7.60
N ALA A 127 1.30 15.45 -8.87
CA ALA A 127 0.96 16.81 -9.32
C ALA A 127 -0.44 17.25 -8.85
N LEU A 128 -1.32 16.30 -8.47
CA LEU A 128 -2.62 16.59 -7.85
C LEU A 128 -2.54 16.90 -6.34
N GLY A 129 -1.35 16.79 -5.73
CA GLY A 129 -1.14 16.99 -4.30
C GLY A 129 -1.43 15.76 -3.43
N LEU A 130 -1.62 14.59 -4.04
CA LEU A 130 -1.84 13.33 -3.34
C LEU A 130 -0.52 12.63 -2.99
N GLU A 131 -0.47 11.96 -1.86
CA GLU A 131 0.55 10.93 -1.64
C GLU A 131 0.27 9.75 -2.56
N THR A 132 1.34 9.12 -3.05
CA THR A 132 1.26 7.95 -3.94
C THR A 132 1.70 6.69 -3.23
N CYS A 133 0.95 5.61 -3.42
CA CYS A 133 1.31 4.28 -3.00
C CYS A 133 1.10 3.31 -4.16
N VAL A 134 2.01 2.35 -4.35
CA VAL A 134 1.86 1.35 -5.40
C VAL A 134 2.12 -0.07 -4.89
N THR A 135 1.42 -1.05 -5.50
CA THR A 135 1.62 -2.49 -5.31
C THR A 135 1.74 -3.13 -6.69
N LEU A 136 2.95 -3.52 -7.09
CA LEU A 136 3.27 -3.88 -8.49
C LEU A 136 4.02 -5.22 -8.61
N GLY A 137 4.00 -6.04 -7.55
CA GLY A 137 4.80 -7.26 -7.46
C GLY A 137 6.24 -6.99 -7.02
N MET A 138 7.19 -7.82 -7.42
CA MET A 138 8.59 -7.68 -7.02
C MET A 138 9.30 -6.60 -7.83
N LEU A 139 10.15 -5.83 -7.15
CA LEU A 139 11.01 -4.81 -7.76
C LEU A 139 12.48 -5.24 -7.69
N THR A 140 13.26 -4.76 -8.65
CA THR A 140 14.72 -4.67 -8.51
C THR A 140 15.10 -3.36 -7.81
N ASP A 141 16.32 -3.28 -7.28
CA ASP A 141 16.83 -2.05 -6.64
C ASP A 141 16.77 -0.86 -7.59
N THR A 142 17.16 -1.04 -8.86
CA THR A 142 17.09 0.00 -9.89
C THR A 142 15.65 0.49 -10.10
N GLN A 143 14.67 -0.41 -10.15
CA GLN A 143 13.26 -0.04 -10.30
C GLN A 143 12.72 0.72 -9.08
N ALA A 144 13.15 0.33 -7.88
CA ALA A 144 12.80 1.04 -6.65
C ALA A 144 13.36 2.47 -6.65
N ASP A 145 14.63 2.64 -7.04
CA ASP A 145 15.27 3.95 -7.17
C ASP A 145 14.59 4.82 -8.24
N GLU A 146 14.25 4.23 -9.38
CA GLU A 146 13.53 4.97 -10.44
C GLU A 146 12.16 5.46 -9.99
N LEU A 147 11.40 4.64 -9.25
CA LEU A 147 10.10 5.03 -8.69
C LEU A 147 10.25 6.11 -7.61
N LYS A 148 11.24 5.96 -6.73
CA LYS A 148 11.57 6.99 -5.73
C LYS A 148 11.92 8.33 -6.39
N ASN A 149 12.75 8.30 -7.44
CA ASN A 149 13.18 9.50 -8.14
C ASN A 149 12.04 10.27 -8.84
N VAL A 150 10.95 9.60 -9.19
CA VAL A 150 9.75 10.26 -9.73
C VAL A 150 8.77 10.70 -8.65
N GLY A 151 9.11 10.50 -7.36
CA GLY A 151 8.35 11.00 -6.22
C GLY A 151 7.37 10.01 -5.61
N LEU A 152 7.54 8.71 -5.83
CA LEU A 152 6.76 7.69 -5.13
C LEU A 152 6.99 7.80 -3.62
N ASP A 153 5.89 7.86 -2.84
CA ASP A 153 5.97 7.96 -1.38
C ASP A 153 6.03 6.58 -0.70
N TYR A 154 5.23 5.61 -1.17
CA TYR A 154 5.10 4.31 -0.54
C TYR A 154 5.06 3.17 -1.55
N TYR A 155 5.73 2.09 -1.22
CA TYR A 155 5.61 0.81 -1.92
C TYR A 155 5.03 -0.23 -0.97
N ASN A 156 3.97 -0.91 -1.38
CA ASN A 156 3.41 -2.02 -0.64
C ASN A 156 3.73 -3.34 -1.35
N HIS A 157 4.19 -4.32 -0.58
CA HIS A 157 4.39 -5.68 -1.04
C HIS A 157 3.96 -6.65 0.06
N ASN A 158 3.02 -7.54 -0.27
CA ASN A 158 2.57 -8.58 0.63
C ASN A 158 3.43 -9.83 0.41
N LEU A 159 3.93 -10.43 1.48
CA LEU A 159 4.66 -11.70 1.40
C LEU A 159 3.70 -12.87 1.17
N ASP A 160 2.56 -12.86 1.85
CA ASP A 160 1.42 -13.79 1.68
C ASP A 160 1.79 -15.28 1.73
N THR A 161 2.86 -15.62 2.46
CA THR A 161 3.41 -16.97 2.56
C THR A 161 4.16 -17.16 3.88
N SER A 162 4.53 -18.40 4.22
CA SER A 162 5.37 -18.71 5.37
C SER A 162 6.86 -18.51 5.05
N GLU A 163 7.67 -18.46 6.11
CA GLU A 163 9.13 -18.34 5.99
C GLU A 163 9.77 -19.55 5.26
N GLU A 164 9.12 -20.73 5.35
CA GLU A 164 9.64 -21.96 4.72
C GLU A 164 9.30 -22.06 3.23
N TYR A 165 8.45 -21.23 2.68
CA TYR A 165 8.11 -21.22 1.26
C TYR A 165 9.20 -20.54 0.45
#